data_398527e31df91ec12379c352af6f5971
#
_entry.id   398527e31df91ec12379c352af6f5971
#
_cell.length_a   1.000
_cell.length_b   1.000
_cell.length_c   1.000
_cell.angle_alpha   90.00
_cell.angle_beta   90.00
_cell.angle_gamma   90.00
#
_symmetry.space_group_name_H-M   'P 1'
#
loop_
_entity.id
_entity.type
_entity.pdbx_description
1 polymer ?
#
loop_
_entity_poly.entity_id
_entity_poly.type
_entity_poly.pdbx_seq_one_letter_code
_entity_poly.pdbx_strand_id
1 'polypeptide(L)'
;MEASITLKKVGKKIDDKTIVAGLTFGVERGSLVAIIGANDTGKTTLLKLLSGIEKPDYGSIFVHGLDMQKRKKKTRKLVGLVPHETDLDPWLTIEQNIKFSSLLYNVNSKDYKNRLKSFSHTLAIDKFLGQLASSVSYGIQKRAMLVRALIHNPEILILDEPTGFMDAPSSR
;
A
#
# COMPACT_ATOMS: atom_id res chain seq x y z
N MET A 1 20.53 -7.77 11.90
CA MET A 1 19.98 -6.88 10.85
C MET A 1 18.78 -6.17 11.42
N GLU A 2 18.58 -4.90 11.08
CA GLU A 2 17.50 -4.10 11.65
C GLU A 2 16.19 -4.42 10.92
N ALA A 3 15.15 -4.81 11.67
CA ALA A 3 13.86 -5.15 11.09
C ALA A 3 13.11 -3.89 10.63
N SER A 4 12.62 -3.89 9.39
CA SER A 4 11.77 -2.82 8.85
C SER A 4 10.39 -2.81 9.51
N ILE A 5 9.81 -4.01 9.73
CA ILE A 5 8.55 -4.20 10.45
C ILE A 5 8.76 -5.25 11.54
N THR A 6 8.21 -5.02 12.72
CA THR A 6 8.17 -6.01 13.81
C THR A 6 6.78 -6.06 14.41
N LEU A 7 6.21 -7.26 14.50
CA LEU A 7 4.97 -7.54 15.20
C LEU A 7 5.29 -8.25 16.51
N LYS A 8 4.65 -7.84 17.61
CA LYS A 8 4.78 -8.46 18.92
C LYS A 8 3.40 -8.82 19.46
N LYS A 9 3.07 -10.11 19.43
CA LYS A 9 1.82 -10.70 19.93
C LYS A 9 0.57 -9.96 19.40
N VAL A 10 0.58 -9.62 18.10
CA VAL A 10 -0.49 -8.85 17.46
C VAL A 10 -1.73 -9.72 17.30
N GLY A 11 -2.87 -9.20 17.74
CA GLY A 11 -4.16 -9.83 17.56
C GLY A 11 -5.24 -8.86 17.10
N LYS A 12 -6.20 -9.40 16.32
CA LYS A 12 -7.34 -8.66 15.80
C LYS A 12 -8.58 -9.53 15.77
N LYS A 13 -9.69 -8.99 16.26
CA LYS A 13 -11.04 -9.56 16.14
C LYS A 13 -11.89 -8.68 15.23
N ILE A 14 -12.82 -9.29 14.54
CA ILE A 14 -13.89 -8.63 13.77
C ILE A 14 -15.16 -9.42 14.09
N ASP A 15 -16.20 -8.74 14.56
CA ASP A 15 -17.48 -9.35 14.95
C ASP A 15 -17.29 -10.60 15.83
N ASP A 16 -16.53 -10.44 16.92
CA ASP A 16 -16.15 -11.49 17.89
C ASP A 16 -15.33 -12.68 17.34
N LYS A 17 -15.12 -12.73 16.04
CA LYS A 17 -14.26 -13.74 15.41
C LYS A 17 -12.81 -13.29 15.44
N THR A 18 -11.92 -14.13 15.99
CA THR A 18 -10.47 -13.89 15.96
C THR A 18 -9.95 -14.08 14.53
N ILE A 19 -9.46 -13.01 13.92
CA ILE A 19 -8.89 -13.02 12.56
C ILE A 19 -7.36 -13.16 12.62
N VAL A 20 -6.72 -12.46 13.56
CA VAL A 20 -5.27 -12.57 13.79
C VAL A 20 -5.07 -12.89 15.26
N ALA A 21 -4.33 -13.97 15.56
CA ALA A 21 -4.16 -14.50 16.91
C ALA A 21 -2.69 -14.48 17.36
N GLY A 22 -2.30 -13.42 18.11
CA GLY A 22 -1.02 -13.36 18.81
C GLY A 22 0.21 -13.42 17.91
N LEU A 23 0.12 -12.90 16.68
CA LEU A 23 1.16 -13.00 15.67
C LEU A 23 2.43 -12.25 16.09
N THR A 24 3.56 -12.95 16.00
CA THR A 24 4.89 -12.39 16.28
C THR A 24 5.84 -12.76 15.17
N PHE A 25 6.32 -11.78 14.40
CA PHE A 25 7.36 -11.96 13.39
C PHE A 25 8.02 -10.61 13.05
N GLY A 26 9.14 -10.67 12.32
CA GLY A 26 9.84 -9.51 11.81
C GLY A 26 10.06 -9.60 10.30
N VAL A 27 10.08 -8.46 9.63
CA VAL A 27 10.46 -8.31 8.22
C VAL A 27 11.75 -7.51 8.16
N GLU A 28 12.80 -8.09 7.59
CA GLU A 28 14.09 -7.43 7.47
C GLU A 28 14.09 -6.37 6.38
N ARG A 29 14.98 -5.39 6.50
CA ARG A 29 15.15 -4.36 5.49
C ARG A 29 15.63 -4.96 4.16
N GLY A 30 15.01 -4.54 3.06
CA GLY A 30 15.34 -5.01 1.71
C GLY A 30 14.84 -6.42 1.38
N SER A 31 14.09 -7.07 2.28
CA SER A 31 13.48 -8.36 1.99
C SER A 31 12.16 -8.23 1.23
N LEU A 32 11.86 -9.24 0.43
CA LEU A 32 10.55 -9.48 -0.18
C LEU A 32 9.87 -10.59 0.59
N VAL A 33 8.69 -10.31 1.14
CA VAL A 33 7.89 -11.27 1.93
C VAL A 33 6.54 -11.48 1.29
N ALA A 34 6.17 -12.72 1.04
CA ALA A 34 4.84 -13.11 0.57
C ALA A 34 4.02 -13.71 1.71
N ILE A 35 2.77 -13.23 1.87
CA ILE A 35 1.78 -13.78 2.79
C ILE A 35 0.84 -14.66 1.97
N ILE A 36 0.92 -15.98 2.17
CA ILE A 36 0.17 -16.97 1.41
C ILE A 36 -0.84 -17.65 2.34
N GLY A 37 -2.03 -17.93 1.82
CA GLY A 37 -3.09 -18.61 2.56
C GLY A 37 -4.39 -18.65 1.76
N ALA A 38 -5.35 -19.48 2.18
CA ALA A 38 -6.68 -19.55 1.57
C ALA A 38 -7.44 -18.20 1.67
N ASN A 39 -8.53 -18.05 0.95
CA ASN A 39 -9.39 -16.88 1.09
C ASN A 39 -9.96 -16.83 2.52
N ASP A 40 -10.26 -15.63 2.99
CA ASP A 40 -10.84 -15.35 4.31
C ASP A 40 -9.98 -15.77 5.52
N THR A 41 -8.68 -15.99 5.32
CA THR A 41 -7.75 -16.30 6.42
C THR A 41 -7.19 -15.05 7.12
N GLY A 42 -7.65 -13.86 6.76
CA GLY A 42 -7.23 -12.60 7.41
C GLY A 42 -6.02 -11.93 6.77
N LYS A 43 -5.60 -12.31 5.55
CA LYS A 43 -4.47 -11.68 4.82
C LYS A 43 -4.68 -10.17 4.68
N THR A 44 -5.78 -9.73 4.12
CA THR A 44 -6.14 -8.31 3.95
C THR A 44 -6.19 -7.57 5.30
N THR A 45 -6.74 -8.21 6.34
CA THR A 45 -6.76 -7.63 7.70
C THR A 45 -5.34 -7.43 8.22
N LEU A 46 -4.46 -8.42 8.03
CA LEU A 46 -3.05 -8.29 8.42
C LEU A 46 -2.36 -7.16 7.67
N LEU A 47 -2.59 -7.03 6.34
CA LEU A 47 -2.02 -5.94 5.55
C LEU A 47 -2.54 -4.57 5.99
N LYS A 48 -3.82 -4.45 6.36
CA LYS A 48 -4.40 -3.22 6.94
C LYS A 48 -3.78 -2.88 8.30
N LEU A 49 -3.47 -3.88 9.13
CA LEU A 49 -2.75 -3.68 10.39
C LEU A 49 -1.32 -3.19 10.12
N LEU A 50 -0.60 -3.82 9.19
CA LEU A 50 0.78 -3.48 8.81
C LEU A 50 0.90 -2.09 8.17
N SER A 51 -0.15 -1.62 7.48
CA SER A 51 -0.21 -0.27 6.89
C SER A 51 -0.68 0.81 7.88
N GLY A 52 -1.16 0.40 9.07
CA GLY A 52 -1.70 1.31 10.08
C GLY A 52 -3.08 1.88 9.74
N ILE A 53 -3.78 1.33 8.75
CA ILE A 53 -5.20 1.64 8.49
C ILE A 53 -6.04 1.17 9.66
N GLU A 54 -5.84 -0.09 10.07
CA GLU A 54 -6.47 -0.66 11.25
C GLU A 54 -5.53 -0.68 12.45
N LYS A 55 -6.12 -0.77 13.65
CA LYS A 55 -5.39 -0.95 14.89
C LYS A 55 -5.52 -2.41 15.34
N PRO A 56 -4.45 -3.00 15.90
CA PRO A 56 -4.58 -4.25 16.61
C PRO A 56 -5.42 -4.05 17.89
N ASP A 57 -6.12 -5.09 18.32
CA ASP A 57 -6.85 -5.08 19.59
C ASP A 57 -5.89 -5.35 20.75
N TYR A 58 -4.84 -6.12 20.52
CA TYR A 58 -3.73 -6.31 21.45
C TYR A 58 -2.40 -6.51 20.70
N GLY A 59 -1.30 -6.41 21.43
CA GLY A 59 0.05 -6.44 20.87
C GLY A 59 0.49 -5.10 20.28
N SER A 60 1.62 -5.09 19.60
CA SER A 60 2.21 -3.87 19.05
C SER A 60 2.88 -4.12 17.71
N ILE A 61 2.80 -3.12 16.83
CA ILE A 61 3.47 -3.12 15.52
C ILE A 61 4.48 -1.97 15.51
N PHE A 62 5.69 -2.28 15.09
CA PHE A 62 6.77 -1.31 14.97
C PHE A 62 7.23 -1.21 13.51
N VAL A 63 7.47 0.01 13.06
CA VAL A 63 8.08 0.32 11.75
C VAL A 63 9.39 1.04 12.04
N HIS A 64 10.51 0.45 11.65
CA HIS A 64 11.86 0.95 11.99
C HIS A 64 11.99 1.30 13.48
N GLY A 65 11.54 0.40 14.35
CA GLY A 65 11.55 0.60 15.80
C GLY A 65 10.52 1.61 16.34
N LEU A 66 9.80 2.33 15.48
CA LEU A 66 8.77 3.27 15.90
C LEU A 66 7.44 2.56 16.10
N ASP A 67 6.85 2.67 17.29
CA ASP A 67 5.51 2.15 17.58
C ASP A 67 4.47 2.82 16.65
N MET A 68 3.80 2.00 15.84
CA MET A 68 2.86 2.46 14.82
C MET A 68 1.65 3.18 15.43
N GLN A 69 1.21 2.80 16.62
CA GLN A 69 0.07 3.44 17.28
C GLN A 69 0.44 4.78 17.92
N LYS A 70 1.63 4.87 18.50
CA LYS A 70 2.12 6.08 19.18
C LYS A 70 2.65 7.11 18.19
N ARG A 71 3.19 6.68 17.06
CA ARG A 71 3.86 7.54 16.06
C ARG A 71 3.20 7.50 14.68
N LYS A 72 1.87 7.35 14.61
CA LYS A 72 1.07 7.19 13.38
C LYS A 72 1.48 8.08 12.21
N LYS A 73 1.63 9.38 12.45
CA LYS A 73 1.98 10.35 11.40
C LYS A 73 3.37 10.08 10.78
N LYS A 74 4.32 9.61 11.62
CA LYS A 74 5.67 9.28 11.15
C LYS A 74 5.69 7.93 10.43
N THR A 75 5.10 6.90 11.04
CA THR A 75 5.13 5.54 10.50
C THR A 75 4.34 5.42 9.19
N ARG A 76 3.19 6.11 9.05
CA ARG A 76 2.43 6.13 7.80
C ARG A 76 3.20 6.73 6.62
N LYS A 77 4.12 7.66 6.86
CA LYS A 77 4.98 8.19 5.79
C LYS A 77 5.99 7.18 5.27
N LEU A 78 6.30 6.16 6.05
CA LEU A 78 7.25 5.11 5.69
C LEU A 78 6.60 3.96 4.92
N VAL A 79 5.26 3.91 4.87
CA VAL A 79 4.51 2.80 4.30
C VAL A 79 3.65 3.27 3.13
N GLY A 80 3.79 2.63 1.99
CA GLY A 80 2.86 2.71 0.87
C GLY A 80 1.97 1.46 0.85
N LEU A 81 0.68 1.63 0.57
CA LEU A 81 -0.27 0.53 0.44
C LEU A 81 -0.99 0.61 -0.90
N VAL A 82 -1.08 -0.53 -1.56
CA VAL A 82 -1.97 -0.77 -2.70
C VAL A 82 -2.98 -1.82 -2.27
N PRO A 83 -4.24 -1.43 -2.01
CA PRO A 83 -5.29 -2.36 -1.60
C PRO A 83 -5.76 -3.25 -2.76
N HIS A 84 -6.49 -4.33 -2.39
CA HIS A 84 -7.06 -5.25 -3.37
C HIS A 84 -8.04 -4.54 -4.32
N GLU A 85 -9.00 -3.80 -3.79
CA GLU A 85 -9.95 -3.03 -4.60
C GLU A 85 -9.37 -1.68 -5.02
N THR A 86 -9.86 -1.14 -6.13
CA THR A 86 -9.47 0.22 -6.54
C THR A 86 -10.17 1.24 -5.65
N ASP A 87 -9.38 2.12 -5.06
CA ASP A 87 -9.81 3.21 -4.17
C ASP A 87 -9.47 4.60 -4.74
N LEU A 88 -9.37 4.69 -6.08
CA LEU A 88 -9.26 5.97 -6.77
C LEU A 88 -10.63 6.65 -6.79
N ASP A 89 -10.62 7.97 -6.59
CA ASP A 89 -11.82 8.78 -6.80
C ASP A 89 -12.20 8.75 -8.29
N PRO A 90 -13.38 8.22 -8.65
CA PRO A 90 -13.80 8.05 -10.05
C PRO A 90 -14.01 9.36 -10.80
N TRP A 91 -14.23 10.47 -10.09
CA TRP A 91 -14.48 11.80 -10.63
C TRP A 91 -13.20 12.63 -10.81
N LEU A 92 -12.08 12.16 -10.30
CA LEU A 92 -10.78 12.77 -10.47
C LEU A 92 -10.02 12.08 -11.61
N THR A 93 -9.13 12.83 -12.27
CA THR A 93 -8.19 12.23 -13.22
C THR A 93 -7.17 11.36 -12.48
N ILE A 94 -6.47 10.49 -13.20
CA ILE A 94 -5.39 9.68 -12.65
C ILE A 94 -4.34 10.57 -11.99
N GLU A 95 -3.93 11.65 -12.67
CA GLU A 95 -2.96 12.58 -12.08
C GLU A 95 -3.49 13.27 -10.82
N GLN A 96 -4.75 13.69 -10.81
CA GLN A 96 -5.36 14.34 -9.64
C GLN A 96 -5.40 13.40 -8.43
N ASN A 97 -5.74 12.13 -8.64
CA ASN A 97 -5.69 11.11 -7.57
C ASN A 97 -4.28 10.96 -6.98
N ILE A 98 -3.25 10.91 -7.85
CA ILE A 98 -1.85 10.81 -7.42
C ILE A 98 -1.41 12.10 -6.71
N LYS A 99 -1.78 13.26 -7.26
CA LYS A 99 -1.45 14.57 -6.68
C LYS A 99 -2.06 14.76 -5.31
N PHE A 100 -3.31 14.34 -5.11
CA PHE A 100 -3.97 14.39 -3.81
C PHE A 100 -3.16 13.65 -2.75
N SER A 101 -2.69 12.42 -3.04
CA SER A 101 -1.82 11.68 -2.13
C SER A 101 -0.51 12.44 -1.85
N SER A 102 0.12 13.02 -2.87
CA SER A 102 1.36 13.77 -2.69
C SER A 102 1.20 14.95 -1.73
N LEU A 103 0.05 15.62 -1.77
CA LEU A 103 -0.27 16.72 -0.85
C LEU A 103 -0.46 16.24 0.59
N LEU A 104 -1.15 15.10 0.79
CA LEU A 104 -1.35 14.51 2.12
C LEU A 104 -0.02 14.17 2.81
N TYR A 105 0.98 13.74 2.03
CA TYR A 105 2.31 13.40 2.55
C TYR A 105 3.30 14.56 2.53
N ASN A 106 2.86 15.78 2.12
CA ASN A 106 3.69 16.99 1.98
C ASN A 106 4.90 16.77 1.05
N VAL A 107 4.70 16.11 -0.08
CA VAL A 107 5.74 15.97 -1.11
C VAL A 107 5.90 17.31 -1.82
N ASN A 108 7.13 17.81 -1.91
CA ASN A 108 7.38 19.08 -2.61
C ASN A 108 7.17 18.95 -4.12
N SER A 109 6.90 20.08 -4.79
CA SER A 109 6.53 20.10 -6.21
C SER A 109 7.60 19.54 -7.15
N LYS A 110 8.88 19.70 -6.82
CA LYS A 110 9.99 19.18 -7.63
C LYS A 110 10.03 17.65 -7.58
N ASP A 111 9.98 17.09 -6.37
CA ASP A 111 9.97 15.65 -6.15
C ASP A 111 8.72 15.01 -6.75
N TYR A 112 7.56 15.64 -6.56
CA TYR A 112 6.31 15.17 -7.19
C TYR A 112 6.45 15.05 -8.71
N LYS A 113 6.88 16.11 -9.39
CA LYS A 113 7.02 16.11 -10.87
C LYS A 113 8.00 15.03 -11.34
N ASN A 114 9.16 14.91 -10.67
CA ASN A 114 10.17 13.94 -11.03
C ASN A 114 9.68 12.50 -10.84
N ARG A 115 9.06 12.20 -9.69
CA ARG A 115 8.53 10.87 -9.38
C ARG A 115 7.34 10.52 -10.25
N LEU A 116 6.41 11.46 -10.45
CA LEU A 116 5.28 11.24 -11.35
C LEU A 116 5.76 10.86 -12.75
N LYS A 117 6.67 11.64 -13.34
CA LYS A 117 7.24 11.35 -14.65
C LYS A 117 7.92 9.98 -14.71
N SER A 118 8.76 9.67 -13.73
CA SER A 118 9.49 8.41 -13.69
C SER A 118 8.55 7.21 -13.53
N PHE A 119 7.67 7.24 -12.52
CA PHE A 119 6.81 6.10 -12.22
C PHE A 119 5.69 5.92 -13.25
N SER A 120 5.10 7.00 -13.78
CA SER A 120 4.08 6.89 -14.83
C SER A 120 4.64 6.29 -16.11
N HIS A 121 5.88 6.62 -16.48
CA HIS A 121 6.57 6.02 -17.61
C HIS A 121 6.88 4.55 -17.37
N THR A 122 7.49 4.21 -16.23
CA THR A 122 7.83 2.82 -15.87
C THR A 122 6.60 1.91 -15.84
N LEU A 123 5.46 2.43 -15.37
CA LEU A 123 4.21 1.67 -15.26
C LEU A 123 3.28 1.87 -16.48
N ALA A 124 3.77 2.55 -17.54
CA ALA A 124 3.05 2.78 -18.79
C ALA A 124 1.65 3.38 -18.59
N ILE A 125 1.53 4.39 -17.72
CA ILE A 125 0.29 5.14 -17.48
C ILE A 125 0.38 6.62 -17.88
N ASP A 126 1.49 7.07 -18.44
CA ASP A 126 1.72 8.47 -18.82
C ASP A 126 0.62 9.02 -19.76
N LYS A 127 0.14 8.20 -20.69
CA LYS A 127 -0.93 8.56 -21.64
C LYS A 127 -2.32 8.69 -20.98
N PHE A 128 -2.48 8.17 -19.76
CA PHE A 128 -3.76 8.12 -19.06
C PHE A 128 -3.86 9.14 -17.93
N LEU A 129 -2.80 9.91 -17.63
CA LEU A 129 -2.75 10.84 -16.50
C LEU A 129 -3.88 11.87 -16.51
N GLY A 130 -4.26 12.36 -17.70
CA GLY A 130 -5.36 13.32 -17.86
C GLY A 130 -6.76 12.72 -17.94
N GLN A 131 -6.90 11.40 -17.95
CA GLN A 131 -8.19 10.72 -18.03
C GLN A 131 -8.80 10.52 -16.67
N LEU A 132 -10.15 10.51 -16.57
CA LEU A 132 -10.86 10.19 -15.35
C LEU A 132 -10.55 8.75 -14.91
N ALA A 133 -10.45 8.51 -13.61
CA ALA A 133 -10.22 7.17 -13.09
C ALA A 133 -11.34 6.19 -13.49
N SER A 134 -12.59 6.68 -13.59
CA SER A 134 -13.74 5.88 -14.06
C SER A 134 -13.68 5.51 -15.53
N SER A 135 -12.90 6.20 -16.38
CA SER A 135 -12.85 6.00 -17.83
C SER A 135 -11.73 5.06 -18.29
N VAL A 136 -10.86 4.64 -17.40
CA VAL A 136 -9.74 3.76 -17.73
C VAL A 136 -9.97 2.33 -17.24
N SER A 137 -9.26 1.36 -17.86
CA SER A 137 -9.39 -0.05 -17.46
C SER A 137 -8.91 -0.30 -16.04
N TYR A 138 -9.40 -1.39 -15.43
CA TYR A 138 -8.98 -1.83 -14.09
C TYR A 138 -7.46 -1.96 -13.96
N GLY A 139 -6.77 -2.51 -14.97
CA GLY A 139 -5.31 -2.63 -14.98
C GLY A 139 -4.60 -1.27 -14.95
N ILE A 140 -5.15 -0.24 -15.64
CA ILE A 140 -4.61 1.13 -15.58
C ILE A 140 -4.86 1.73 -14.18
N GLN A 141 -6.06 1.54 -13.61
CA GLN A 141 -6.36 1.99 -12.25
C GLN A 141 -5.38 1.38 -11.23
N LYS A 142 -5.13 0.07 -11.31
CA LYS A 142 -4.17 -0.61 -10.42
C LYS A 142 -2.76 -0.04 -10.54
N ARG A 143 -2.27 0.16 -11.77
CA ARG A 143 -0.96 0.80 -12.00
C ARG A 143 -0.91 2.22 -11.45
N ALA A 144 -1.98 2.99 -11.60
CA ALA A 144 -2.11 4.33 -11.02
C ALA A 144 -2.07 4.31 -9.49
N MET A 145 -2.73 3.32 -8.85
CA MET A 145 -2.65 3.13 -7.39
C MET A 145 -1.23 2.81 -6.94
N LEU A 146 -0.48 2.04 -7.72
CA LEU A 146 0.92 1.78 -7.41
C LEU A 146 1.77 3.07 -7.50
N VAL A 147 1.59 3.89 -8.54
CA VAL A 147 2.24 5.21 -8.61
C VAL A 147 1.85 6.07 -7.41
N ARG A 148 0.56 6.09 -7.06
CA ARG A 148 0.05 6.83 -5.90
C ARG A 148 0.68 6.38 -4.59
N ALA A 149 0.85 5.07 -4.40
CA ALA A 149 1.49 4.51 -3.20
C ALA A 149 2.99 4.82 -3.13
N LEU A 150 3.66 4.97 -4.27
CA LEU A 150 5.09 5.25 -4.37
C LEU A 150 5.42 6.76 -4.34
N ILE A 151 4.45 7.64 -4.58
CA ILE A 151 4.70 9.07 -4.83
C ILE A 151 5.39 9.79 -3.65
N HIS A 152 5.14 9.33 -2.42
CA HIS A 152 5.75 9.88 -1.22
C HIS A 152 7.08 9.20 -0.83
N ASN A 153 7.59 8.29 -1.68
CA ASN A 153 8.82 7.53 -1.48
C ASN A 153 8.85 6.72 -0.18
N PRO A 154 7.91 5.78 0.00
CA PRO A 154 7.88 4.94 1.19
C PRO A 154 9.10 3.99 1.22
N GLU A 155 9.52 3.61 2.43
CA GLU A 155 10.56 2.59 2.62
C GLU A 155 10.00 1.16 2.59
N ILE A 156 8.69 1.03 2.80
CA ILE A 156 7.95 -0.24 2.82
C ILE A 156 6.77 -0.13 1.87
N LEU A 157 6.65 -1.07 0.95
CA LEU A 157 5.49 -1.19 0.07
C LEU A 157 4.70 -2.45 0.41
N ILE A 158 3.42 -2.27 0.66
CA ILE A 158 2.46 -3.35 0.93
C ILE A 158 1.52 -3.47 -0.26
N LEU A 159 1.41 -4.66 -0.82
CA LEU A 159 0.56 -4.96 -1.96
C LEU A 159 -0.44 -6.05 -1.57
N ASP A 160 -1.72 -5.79 -1.73
CA ASP A 160 -2.79 -6.77 -1.53
C ASP A 160 -3.22 -7.30 -2.90
N GLU A 161 -3.01 -8.60 -3.12
CA GLU A 161 -3.28 -9.32 -4.37
C GLU A 161 -2.67 -8.66 -5.63
N PRO A 162 -1.33 -8.54 -5.70
CA PRO A 162 -0.67 -7.79 -6.77
C PRO A 162 -0.80 -8.40 -8.16
N THR A 163 -1.22 -9.67 -8.29
CA THR A 163 -1.36 -10.34 -9.60
C THR A 163 -2.44 -9.73 -10.50
N GLY A 164 -3.39 -8.98 -9.94
CA GLY A 164 -4.34 -8.18 -10.71
C GLY A 164 -3.71 -7.04 -11.55
N PHE A 165 -2.38 -6.79 -11.40
CA PHE A 165 -1.65 -5.85 -12.27
C PHE A 165 -1.18 -6.47 -13.58
N MET A 166 -1.17 -7.79 -13.67
CA MET A 166 -0.67 -8.50 -14.84
C MET A 166 -1.86 -9.01 -15.64
N ASP A 167 -2.16 -8.34 -16.75
CA ASP A 167 -2.88 -8.99 -17.82
C ASP A 167 -2.03 -10.22 -18.18
N ALA A 168 -2.60 -11.42 -18.05
CA ALA A 168 -1.94 -12.63 -18.53
C ALA A 168 -1.50 -12.35 -19.98
N PRO A 169 -0.25 -12.59 -20.36
CA PRO A 169 0.15 -12.44 -21.73
C PRO A 169 -0.77 -13.33 -22.53
N SER A 170 -1.58 -12.72 -23.43
CA SER A 170 -2.40 -13.44 -24.37
C SER A 170 -1.45 -14.33 -25.15
N SER A 171 -1.42 -15.61 -24.77
CA SER A 171 -0.71 -16.64 -25.52
C SER A 171 -1.31 -16.71 -26.93
N ARG A 172 -0.62 -16.12 -27.89
CA ARG A 172 -0.71 -16.47 -29.29
C ARG A 172 0.49 -17.31 -29.68
#